data_5365cfe0fdd92c7ae4da46c71d9b43a6
#
_entry.id   5365cfe0fdd92c7ae4da46c71d9b43a6
#
_cell.length_a   1.000
_cell.length_b   1.000
_cell.length_c   1.000
_cell.angle_alpha   90.00
_cell.angle_beta   90.00
_cell.angle_gamma   90.00
#
_symmetry.space_group_name_H-M   'P 1'
#
loop_
_entity.id
_entity.type
_entity.pdbx_description
1 polymer ?
#
loop_
_entity_poly.entity_id
_entity_poly.type
_entity_poly.pdbx_seq_one_letter_code
_entity_poly.pdbx_strand_id
1 'polypeptide(L)'
;MVLREGVKMSSSRVLKFTMFACTAVLLTGCTGGSSVPSAMASEAGNAITGEGIPNPAPNVTENWGELPEGRGWGSTAGVDIDPNDGHIWAYERCGASSFGPGSLNCENNLVDPIFKFDRNTGEVLANFGAGLFVTPHGIHAADDGSVWVTDFAGNAEGTKGHQVHKFSPSGELLMSLGVAGQPGSEPGQFNQPNDVVIGPDGSIYVGDGHNGQGMTSAAAIAQGLESGQTGRIIKFDADGNYLMEWGQIGTLHGDFRTPHALEFDSRGRLWVADRGNHRLEIFDQNGNYL
;
A
#
# COMPACT_ATOMS: atom_id res chain seq x y z
N MET A 1 26.62 -20.58 -48.82
CA MET A 1 26.57 -20.02 -50.18
C MET A 1 25.29 -19.23 -50.29
N VAL A 2 25.42 -17.94 -50.66
CA VAL A 2 24.35 -16.97 -51.01
C VAL A 2 23.73 -16.27 -49.77
N LEU A 3 23.90 -15.09 -49.68
CA LEU A 3 24.27 -13.74 -50.06
C LEU A 3 23.43 -12.75 -49.21
N ARG A 4 24.14 -11.76 -48.70
CA ARG A 4 23.60 -10.58 -48.00
C ARG A 4 22.89 -9.66 -49.01
N GLU A 5 21.82 -9.01 -48.61
CA GLU A 5 21.48 -7.70 -49.12
C GLU A 5 21.21 -6.71 -48.01
N GLY A 6 21.92 -5.60 -48.09
CA GLY A 6 21.88 -4.50 -47.15
C GLY A 6 20.85 -3.47 -47.61
N VAL A 7 20.18 -2.84 -46.68
CA VAL A 7 19.33 -1.66 -46.91
C VAL A 7 20.10 -0.40 -46.50
N LYS A 8 20.24 0.48 -47.47
CA LYS A 8 20.92 1.81 -47.37
C LYS A 8 20.03 2.77 -46.55
N MET A 9 20.68 3.47 -45.63
CA MET A 9 20.17 4.69 -45.02
C MET A 9 20.15 5.84 -46.04
N SER A 10 19.04 6.55 -46.13
CA SER A 10 18.94 7.82 -46.87
C SER A 10 18.85 9.00 -45.92
N SER A 11 19.64 9.98 -46.24
CA SER A 11 19.99 11.17 -45.47
C SER A 11 18.92 12.27 -45.47
N SER A 12 18.82 12.91 -44.31
CA SER A 12 18.66 14.37 -44.07
C SER A 12 17.73 15.23 -44.92
N ARG A 13 16.77 15.86 -44.25
CA ARG A 13 16.29 17.21 -44.61
C ARG A 13 16.37 18.13 -43.39
N VAL A 14 17.31 19.10 -43.52
CA VAL A 14 17.44 20.25 -42.61
C VAL A 14 16.40 21.27 -43.02
N LEU A 15 15.54 21.65 -42.11
CA LEU A 15 14.58 22.75 -42.30
C LEU A 15 15.13 24.00 -41.62
N LYS A 16 15.48 25.00 -42.45
CA LYS A 16 15.93 26.35 -41.99
C LYS A 16 14.71 27.18 -41.63
N PHE A 17 14.65 27.65 -40.38
CA PHE A 17 13.70 28.68 -39.96
C PHE A 17 14.35 30.06 -40.12
N THR A 18 13.68 30.91 -40.87
CA THR A 18 14.06 32.29 -41.13
C THR A 18 13.51 33.21 -40.03
N MET A 19 14.37 33.97 -39.37
CA MET A 19 13.97 35.02 -38.41
C MET A 19 13.35 36.19 -39.16
N PHE A 20 12.13 36.59 -38.71
CA PHE A 20 11.57 37.90 -39.04
C PHE A 20 11.82 38.84 -37.85
N ALA A 21 12.55 39.93 -38.15
CA ALA A 21 12.73 41.05 -37.24
C ALA A 21 11.52 42.00 -37.38
N CYS A 22 10.87 42.30 -36.29
CA CYS A 22 9.84 43.33 -36.23
C CYS A 22 10.36 44.54 -35.43
N THR A 23 10.37 45.66 -36.08
CA THR A 23 10.88 46.98 -35.67
C THR A 23 9.94 47.62 -34.62
N ALA A 24 10.52 48.15 -33.56
CA ALA A 24 9.82 48.89 -32.52
C ALA A 24 9.44 50.31 -33.00
N VAL A 25 8.22 50.73 -32.76
CA VAL A 25 7.77 52.13 -32.82
C VAL A 25 7.54 52.61 -31.38
N LEU A 26 8.32 53.58 -30.98
CA LEU A 26 8.15 54.33 -29.74
C LEU A 26 7.00 55.35 -29.90
N LEU A 27 6.02 55.28 -29.03
CA LEU A 27 5.09 56.39 -28.78
C LEU A 27 5.08 56.69 -27.28
N THR A 28 5.58 57.89 -26.97
CA THR A 28 5.53 58.53 -25.65
C THR A 28 4.14 59.09 -25.38
N GLY A 29 3.58 58.72 -24.26
CA GLY A 29 2.34 59.33 -23.74
C GLY A 29 2.27 59.16 -22.23
N CYS A 30 2.56 60.24 -21.49
CA CYS A 30 2.33 60.33 -20.04
C CYS A 30 0.86 60.50 -19.73
N THR A 31 0.32 59.63 -18.87
CA THR A 31 -0.75 60.04 -17.91
C THR A 31 -0.68 59.08 -16.72
N GLY A 32 -0.69 59.65 -15.51
CA GLY A 32 -0.64 58.92 -14.25
C GLY A 32 -1.89 58.10 -14.03
N GLY A 33 -1.68 56.85 -13.64
CA GLY A 33 -2.71 55.96 -13.18
C GLY A 33 -2.17 55.13 -12.03
N SER A 34 -2.87 55.17 -10.90
CA SER A 34 -2.59 54.43 -9.68
C SER A 34 -2.34 52.94 -9.99
N SER A 35 -1.18 52.47 -9.69
CA SER A 35 -0.88 51.04 -9.71
C SER A 35 -1.63 50.34 -8.56
N VAL A 36 -2.74 49.71 -8.88
CA VAL A 36 -3.30 48.64 -8.04
C VAL A 36 -2.31 47.49 -8.10
N PRO A 37 -1.81 46.94 -6.99
CA PRO A 37 -0.96 45.77 -7.04
C PRO A 37 -1.78 44.64 -7.63
N SER A 38 -1.35 44.13 -8.78
CA SER A 38 -1.87 42.90 -9.37
C SER A 38 -1.62 41.80 -8.36
N ALA A 39 -2.66 41.33 -7.69
CA ALA A 39 -2.60 40.11 -6.92
C ALA A 39 -2.14 39.03 -7.92
N MET A 40 -0.93 38.51 -7.72
CA MET A 40 -0.47 37.34 -8.45
C MET A 40 -1.48 36.22 -8.12
N ALA A 41 -2.31 35.89 -9.10
CA ALA A 41 -3.06 34.64 -9.03
C ALA A 41 -2.02 33.53 -8.93
N SER A 42 -1.96 32.82 -7.82
CA SER A 42 -1.13 31.64 -7.72
C SER A 42 -1.62 30.68 -8.80
N GLU A 43 -0.76 30.39 -9.76
CA GLU A 43 -1.08 29.34 -10.72
C GLU A 43 -1.42 28.08 -9.92
N ALA A 44 -2.60 27.54 -10.13
CA ALA A 44 -3.00 26.30 -9.49
C ALA A 44 -2.03 25.21 -9.97
N GLY A 45 -1.34 24.57 -9.03
CA GLY A 45 -0.40 23.50 -9.37
C GLY A 45 -1.08 22.36 -10.14
N ASN A 46 -0.30 21.61 -10.89
CA ASN A 46 -0.79 20.47 -11.66
C ASN A 46 -1.04 19.28 -10.72
N ALA A 47 -2.29 18.97 -10.45
CA ALA A 47 -2.69 17.86 -9.58
C ALA A 47 -2.25 16.46 -10.10
N ILE A 48 -1.96 16.33 -11.39
CA ILE A 48 -1.53 15.05 -11.98
C ILE A 48 -0.02 14.85 -11.81
N THR A 49 0.78 15.90 -12.03
CA THR A 49 2.25 15.82 -11.93
C THR A 49 2.79 16.25 -10.58
N GLY A 50 1.98 16.91 -9.77
CA GLY A 50 2.41 17.56 -8.53
C GLY A 50 3.21 18.86 -8.72
N GLU A 51 3.45 19.28 -9.97
CA GLU A 51 4.20 20.48 -10.28
C GLU A 51 3.44 21.74 -9.81
N GLY A 52 4.11 22.60 -9.07
CA GLY A 52 3.52 23.83 -8.52
C GLY A 52 2.56 23.61 -7.34
N ILE A 53 2.32 22.37 -6.91
CA ILE A 53 1.59 22.09 -5.66
C ILE A 53 2.56 22.26 -4.49
N PRO A 54 2.24 23.14 -3.51
CA PRO A 54 3.08 23.28 -2.33
C PRO A 54 3.19 21.93 -1.61
N ASN A 55 4.42 21.47 -1.38
CA ASN A 55 4.62 20.34 -0.48
C ASN A 55 4.25 20.81 0.94
N PRO A 56 3.24 20.23 1.61
CA PRO A 56 2.98 20.53 3.00
C PRO A 56 4.26 20.23 3.77
N ALA A 57 4.82 21.24 4.44
CA ALA A 57 5.96 21.03 5.33
C ALA A 57 5.42 20.39 6.63
N PRO A 58 5.45 19.04 6.78
CA PRO A 58 4.93 18.42 7.97
C PRO A 58 5.82 18.76 9.17
N ASN A 59 5.20 18.96 10.32
CA ASN A 59 5.94 18.97 11.56
C ASN A 59 6.35 17.52 11.88
N VAL A 60 7.64 17.28 11.99
CA VAL A 60 8.17 15.98 12.40
C VAL A 60 8.40 16.00 13.89
N THR A 61 7.83 15.04 14.61
CA THR A 61 8.12 14.78 16.02
C THR A 61 9.06 13.58 16.08
N GLU A 62 10.30 13.82 16.49
CA GLU A 62 11.27 12.75 16.70
C GLU A 62 11.02 12.07 18.05
N ASN A 63 11.36 10.77 18.13
CA ASN A 63 11.22 9.94 19.33
C ASN A 63 9.78 9.86 19.88
N TRP A 64 8.79 10.00 19.01
CA TRP A 64 7.41 9.78 19.35
C TRP A 64 7.10 8.27 19.37
N GLY A 65 6.37 7.80 20.39
CA GLY A 65 5.99 6.39 20.51
C GLY A 65 7.17 5.51 20.98
N GLU A 66 7.61 5.67 22.23
CA GLU A 66 8.63 4.80 22.83
C GLU A 66 8.02 3.43 23.16
N LEU A 67 8.73 2.35 22.74
CA LEU A 67 8.31 1.00 23.06
C LEU A 67 8.68 0.63 24.51
N PRO A 68 7.90 -0.28 25.15
CA PRO A 68 8.15 -0.70 26.52
C PRO A 68 9.55 -1.30 26.71
N GLU A 69 10.07 -1.23 27.93
CA GLU A 69 11.31 -1.89 28.37
C GLU A 69 12.57 -1.49 27.57
N GLY A 70 12.55 -0.32 26.93
CA GLY A 70 13.66 0.19 26.12
C GLY A 70 13.89 -0.58 24.81
N ARG A 71 12.87 -1.28 24.31
CA ARG A 71 12.91 -1.90 22.98
C ARG A 71 13.13 -0.85 21.90
N GLY A 72 13.99 -1.18 20.95
CA GLY A 72 14.05 -0.45 19.69
C GLY A 72 12.92 -0.84 18.76
N TRP A 73 12.43 0.12 17.97
CA TRP A 73 11.54 -0.16 16.86
C TRP A 73 12.22 -1.06 15.83
N GLY A 74 11.46 -2.06 15.34
CA GLY A 74 11.75 -2.73 14.08
C GLY A 74 11.14 -1.98 12.88
N SER A 75 11.02 -2.67 11.77
CA SER A 75 10.25 -2.15 10.63
C SER A 75 8.79 -2.07 11.04
N THR A 76 8.23 -0.87 11.07
CA THR A 76 6.78 -0.68 11.22
C THR A 76 6.12 -1.06 9.89
N ALA A 77 5.31 -2.11 9.93
CA ALA A 77 4.71 -2.68 8.75
C ALA A 77 3.42 -1.96 8.36
N GLY A 78 2.64 -1.52 9.35
CA GLY A 78 1.40 -0.80 9.15
C GLY A 78 1.12 0.15 10.31
N VAL A 79 0.35 1.18 10.03
CA VAL A 79 -0.22 2.12 11.00
C VAL A 79 -1.64 2.44 10.59
N ASP A 80 -2.52 2.64 11.58
CA ASP A 80 -3.88 3.10 11.34
C ASP A 80 -4.36 4.01 12.47
N ILE A 81 -5.37 4.82 12.20
CA ILE A 81 -5.98 5.71 13.18
C ILE A 81 -7.27 5.08 13.66
N ASP A 82 -7.37 4.83 14.96
CA ASP A 82 -8.61 4.33 15.57
C ASP A 82 -9.75 5.33 15.32
N PRO A 83 -10.81 4.93 14.61
CA PRO A 83 -11.91 5.84 14.28
C PRO A 83 -12.71 6.28 15.51
N ASN A 84 -12.63 5.56 16.63
CA ASN A 84 -13.43 5.82 17.82
C ASN A 84 -12.81 6.88 18.74
N ASP A 85 -11.48 6.95 18.82
CA ASP A 85 -10.78 7.85 19.74
C ASP A 85 -9.64 8.65 19.10
N GLY A 86 -9.30 8.32 17.86
CA GLY A 86 -8.25 8.98 17.07
C GLY A 86 -6.84 8.65 17.54
N HIS A 87 -6.66 7.67 18.41
CA HIS A 87 -5.36 7.14 18.78
C HIS A 87 -4.73 6.34 17.65
N ILE A 88 -3.42 6.05 17.74
CA ILE A 88 -2.66 5.44 16.66
C ILE A 88 -2.42 3.97 16.96
N TRP A 89 -2.86 3.10 16.09
CA TRP A 89 -2.42 1.72 16.06
C TRP A 89 -1.18 1.56 15.19
N ALA A 90 -0.24 0.76 15.64
CA ALA A 90 0.98 0.42 14.89
C ALA A 90 1.28 -1.07 14.99
N TYR A 91 1.76 -1.64 13.90
CA TYR A 91 2.12 -3.05 13.78
C TYR A 91 3.57 -3.16 13.30
N GLU A 92 4.46 -3.62 14.18
CA GLU A 92 5.89 -3.69 13.92
C GLU A 92 6.40 -5.13 13.92
N ARG A 93 7.58 -5.36 13.35
CA ARG A 93 8.13 -6.70 13.09
C ARG A 93 9.04 -7.20 14.20
N CYS A 94 8.63 -7.07 15.48
CA CYS A 94 9.33 -7.58 16.66
C CYS A 94 10.81 -7.17 16.71
N GLY A 95 11.10 -5.91 16.36
CA GLY A 95 12.46 -5.37 16.31
C GLY A 95 13.26 -5.71 15.07
N ALA A 96 12.68 -6.38 14.07
CA ALA A 96 13.36 -6.69 12.81
C ALA A 96 13.62 -5.42 11.99
N SER A 97 14.88 -5.11 11.74
CA SER A 97 15.30 -3.99 10.88
C SER A 97 15.70 -4.42 9.47
N SER A 98 15.78 -5.73 9.21
CA SER A 98 16.16 -6.30 7.91
C SER A 98 15.50 -7.66 7.71
N PHE A 99 15.49 -8.14 6.47
CA PHE A 99 15.05 -9.49 6.12
C PHE A 99 16.26 -10.34 5.75
N GLY A 100 16.25 -11.59 6.18
CA GLY A 100 17.26 -12.56 5.82
C GLY A 100 17.61 -13.54 6.95
N PRO A 101 18.45 -14.53 6.68
CA PRO A 101 18.86 -15.51 7.68
C PRO A 101 19.50 -14.84 8.90
N GLY A 102 19.01 -15.17 10.10
CA GLY A 102 19.49 -14.61 11.36
C GLY A 102 18.95 -13.24 11.74
N SER A 103 18.07 -12.61 10.94
CA SER A 103 17.37 -11.41 11.33
C SER A 103 16.35 -11.73 12.43
N LEU A 104 16.08 -10.73 13.30
CA LEU A 104 14.95 -10.80 14.22
C LEU A 104 13.63 -10.84 13.42
N ASN A 105 12.67 -11.59 13.91
CA ASN A 105 11.29 -11.61 13.48
C ASN A 105 10.40 -12.02 14.65
N CYS A 106 9.09 -12.02 14.49
CA CYS A 106 8.19 -12.33 15.59
C CYS A 106 8.20 -13.82 15.99
N GLU A 107 8.85 -14.69 15.23
CA GLU A 107 9.03 -16.09 15.59
C GLU A 107 10.21 -16.31 16.53
N ASN A 108 11.32 -15.59 16.32
CA ASN A 108 12.54 -15.72 17.14
C ASN A 108 12.69 -14.63 18.21
N ASN A 109 11.80 -13.62 18.23
CA ASN A 109 11.70 -12.58 19.25
C ASN A 109 10.24 -12.43 19.70
N LEU A 110 9.88 -13.13 20.79
CA LEU A 110 8.49 -13.27 21.26
C LEU A 110 8.03 -12.06 22.05
N VAL A 111 7.99 -10.89 21.42
CA VAL A 111 7.51 -9.63 21.96
C VAL A 111 6.21 -9.21 21.30
N ASP A 112 5.46 -8.32 21.95
CA ASP A 112 4.22 -7.81 21.37
C ASP A 112 4.51 -6.94 20.15
N PRO A 113 3.92 -7.23 18.98
CA PRO A 113 4.13 -6.43 17.78
C PRO A 113 3.02 -5.41 17.51
N ILE A 114 1.87 -5.52 18.18
CA ILE A 114 0.73 -4.61 18.02
C ILE A 114 0.71 -3.62 19.17
N PHE A 115 0.63 -2.34 18.84
CA PHE A 115 0.60 -1.25 19.82
C PHE A 115 -0.51 -0.25 19.50
N LYS A 116 -1.15 0.26 20.56
CA LYS A 116 -1.96 1.48 20.52
C LYS A 116 -1.23 2.58 21.27
N PHE A 117 -1.07 3.74 20.64
CA PHE A 117 -0.42 4.92 21.22
C PHE A 117 -1.40 6.07 21.41
N ASP A 118 -1.28 6.79 22.51
CA ASP A 118 -1.91 8.09 22.62
C ASP A 118 -1.35 9.04 21.55
N ARG A 119 -2.23 9.59 20.72
CA ARG A 119 -1.83 10.42 19.58
C ARG A 119 -1.07 11.70 19.95
N ASN A 120 -1.27 12.21 21.17
CA ASN A 120 -0.70 13.47 21.62
C ASN A 120 0.63 13.28 22.36
N THR A 121 0.73 12.21 23.17
CA THR A 121 1.87 11.95 24.03
C THR A 121 2.83 10.89 23.52
N GLY A 122 2.34 9.95 22.67
CA GLY A 122 3.09 8.77 22.25
C GLY A 122 3.20 7.69 23.33
N GLU A 123 2.44 7.80 24.43
CA GLU A 123 2.38 6.76 25.44
C GLU A 123 1.68 5.51 24.91
N VAL A 124 2.17 4.34 25.27
CA VAL A 124 1.54 3.06 24.91
C VAL A 124 0.29 2.87 25.77
N LEU A 125 -0.87 2.78 25.14
CA LEU A 125 -2.17 2.54 25.74
C LEU A 125 -2.52 1.05 25.79
N ALA A 126 -2.07 0.28 24.81
CA ALA A 126 -2.23 -1.17 24.75
C ALA A 126 -1.11 -1.78 23.90
N ASN A 127 -0.72 -3.02 24.23
CA ASN A 127 0.17 -3.83 23.41
C ASN A 127 -0.13 -5.31 23.61
N PHE A 128 -0.04 -6.10 22.55
CA PHE A 128 -0.34 -7.54 22.56
C PHE A 128 0.18 -8.26 21.32
N GLY A 129 0.01 -9.59 21.31
CA GLY A 129 0.25 -10.45 20.18
C GLY A 129 1.57 -11.21 20.21
N ALA A 130 2.31 -11.16 21.33
CA ALA A 130 3.57 -11.90 21.48
C ALA A 130 3.42 -13.38 21.14
N GLY A 131 4.32 -13.89 20.28
CA GLY A 131 4.39 -15.30 19.92
C GLY A 131 3.34 -15.80 18.94
N LEU A 132 2.43 -14.94 18.46
CA LEU A 132 1.40 -15.34 17.48
C LEU A 132 1.89 -15.26 16.03
N PHE A 133 2.78 -14.36 15.72
CA PHE A 133 3.12 -13.95 14.36
C PHE A 133 4.49 -14.45 13.89
N VAL A 134 4.65 -14.45 12.58
CA VAL A 134 5.95 -14.62 11.90
C VAL A 134 6.38 -13.27 11.33
N THR A 135 5.57 -12.70 10.43
CA THR A 135 5.93 -11.48 9.72
C THR A 135 4.73 -10.52 9.63
N PRO A 136 4.58 -9.63 10.61
CA PRO A 136 3.60 -8.56 10.58
C PRO A 136 3.58 -7.77 9.29
N HIS A 137 2.35 -7.42 8.78
CA HIS A 137 2.23 -6.63 7.57
C HIS A 137 1.15 -5.56 7.65
N GLY A 138 -0.09 -5.80 7.27
CA GLY A 138 -1.17 -4.81 7.32
C GLY A 138 -1.84 -4.72 8.68
N ILE A 139 -2.43 -3.56 8.99
CA ILE A 139 -3.27 -3.32 10.17
C ILE A 139 -4.44 -2.42 9.81
N HIS A 140 -5.61 -2.71 10.34
CA HIS A 140 -6.83 -1.92 10.20
C HIS A 140 -7.59 -1.84 11.52
N ALA A 141 -7.90 -0.62 11.94
CA ALA A 141 -8.74 -0.33 13.12
C ALA A 141 -10.19 -0.12 12.67
N ALA A 142 -11.06 -1.06 12.97
CA ALA A 142 -12.43 -1.04 12.51
C ALA A 142 -13.36 -0.20 13.43
N ASP A 143 -14.48 0.28 12.87
CA ASP A 143 -15.48 1.08 13.56
C ASP A 143 -16.09 0.36 14.81
N ASP A 144 -16.11 -0.98 14.81
CA ASP A 144 -16.56 -1.78 15.95
C ASP A 144 -15.54 -1.85 17.11
N GLY A 145 -14.40 -1.17 16.95
CA GLY A 145 -13.28 -1.14 17.89
C GLY A 145 -12.34 -2.34 17.77
N SER A 146 -12.61 -3.30 16.90
CA SER A 146 -11.68 -4.40 16.65
C SER A 146 -10.46 -3.96 15.83
N VAL A 147 -9.37 -4.70 16.01
CA VAL A 147 -8.11 -4.49 15.26
C VAL A 147 -7.85 -5.71 14.40
N TRP A 148 -7.69 -5.49 13.12
CA TRP A 148 -7.39 -6.51 12.13
C TRP A 148 -5.94 -6.42 11.68
N VAL A 149 -5.26 -7.55 11.55
CA VAL A 149 -3.85 -7.58 11.13
C VAL A 149 -3.59 -8.76 10.20
N THR A 150 -2.60 -8.60 9.33
CA THR A 150 -2.14 -9.67 8.45
C THR A 150 -0.77 -10.19 8.88
N ASP A 151 -0.57 -11.50 8.80
CA ASP A 151 0.73 -12.19 8.94
C ASP A 151 1.10 -12.83 7.61
N PHE A 152 1.96 -12.15 6.85
CA PHE A 152 2.09 -12.44 5.41
C PHE A 152 2.95 -13.68 5.10
N ALA A 153 3.92 -14.05 5.91
CA ALA A 153 4.81 -15.19 5.64
C ALA A 153 4.59 -16.31 6.65
N GLY A 154 4.76 -17.54 6.20
CA GLY A 154 4.72 -18.71 7.07
C GLY A 154 6.07 -19.02 7.72
N ASN A 155 6.04 -19.74 8.85
CA ASN A 155 7.24 -20.28 9.49
C ASN A 155 7.68 -21.61 8.85
N ALA A 156 8.90 -22.04 9.19
CA ALA A 156 9.47 -23.26 8.64
C ALA A 156 8.72 -24.55 9.06
N GLU A 157 8.09 -24.52 10.23
CA GLU A 157 7.32 -25.61 10.79
C GLU A 157 5.91 -25.74 10.17
N GLY A 158 5.47 -24.75 9.36
CA GLY A 158 4.14 -24.73 8.76
C GLY A 158 3.00 -24.58 9.76
N THR A 159 3.23 -23.87 10.85
CA THR A 159 2.27 -23.73 11.96
C THR A 159 1.78 -22.31 12.20
N LYS A 160 2.37 -21.30 11.56
CA LYS A 160 2.05 -19.87 11.69
C LYS A 160 2.17 -19.14 10.36
N GLY A 161 1.52 -18.00 10.27
CA GLY A 161 1.55 -17.11 9.12
C GLY A 161 0.56 -17.49 8.01
N HIS A 162 0.55 -16.71 6.93
CA HIS A 162 -0.45 -16.76 5.87
C HIS A 162 -1.88 -16.60 6.38
N GLN A 163 -2.07 -15.73 7.39
CA GLN A 163 -3.34 -15.53 8.07
C GLN A 163 -3.69 -14.05 8.23
N VAL A 164 -4.98 -13.82 8.45
CA VAL A 164 -5.54 -12.56 8.92
C VAL A 164 -6.17 -12.81 10.29
N HIS A 165 -5.93 -11.92 11.25
CA HIS A 165 -6.43 -12.05 12.60
C HIS A 165 -7.25 -10.83 13.00
N LYS A 166 -8.37 -11.07 13.71
CA LYS A 166 -9.17 -10.04 14.38
C LYS A 166 -8.92 -10.11 15.87
N PHE A 167 -8.65 -8.96 16.48
CA PHE A 167 -8.49 -8.82 17.93
C PHE A 167 -9.53 -7.84 18.50
N SER A 168 -9.87 -8.05 19.78
CA SER A 168 -10.48 -6.98 20.57
C SER A 168 -9.49 -5.86 20.82
N PRO A 169 -9.93 -4.64 21.24
CA PRO A 169 -9.02 -3.56 21.62
C PRO A 169 -8.09 -3.90 22.78
N SER A 170 -8.41 -4.91 23.57
CA SER A 170 -7.63 -5.42 24.69
C SER A 170 -6.72 -6.61 24.34
N GLY A 171 -6.68 -7.03 23.07
CA GLY A 171 -5.78 -8.08 22.59
C GLY A 171 -6.32 -9.51 22.67
N GLU A 172 -7.64 -9.69 22.88
CA GLU A 172 -8.26 -11.02 22.77
C GLU A 172 -8.38 -11.39 21.28
N LEU A 173 -7.88 -12.57 20.89
CA LEU A 173 -8.03 -13.09 19.53
C LEU A 173 -9.48 -13.53 19.30
N LEU A 174 -10.19 -12.84 18.42
CA LEU A 174 -11.62 -13.07 18.13
C LEU A 174 -11.84 -13.95 16.91
N MET A 175 -10.97 -13.83 15.87
CA MET A 175 -11.11 -14.57 14.62
C MET A 175 -9.73 -14.76 13.96
N SER A 176 -9.60 -15.86 13.21
CA SER A 176 -8.47 -16.08 12.30
C SER A 176 -8.99 -16.59 10.97
N LEU A 177 -8.56 -15.97 9.88
CA LEU A 177 -8.83 -16.40 8.51
C LEU A 177 -7.54 -16.97 7.90
N GLY A 178 -7.69 -17.89 6.94
CA GLY A 178 -6.56 -18.59 6.35
C GLY A 178 -6.19 -19.85 7.12
N VAL A 179 -5.24 -20.61 6.59
CA VAL A 179 -4.73 -21.85 7.20
C VAL A 179 -3.31 -21.60 7.70
N ALA A 180 -3.12 -21.71 9.01
CA ALA A 180 -1.85 -21.39 9.66
C ALA A 180 -0.67 -22.10 9.01
N GLY A 181 0.34 -21.34 8.57
CA GLY A 181 1.58 -21.80 7.95
C GLY A 181 1.43 -22.44 6.57
N GLN A 182 0.25 -22.47 5.99
CA GLN A 182 -0.01 -23.12 4.71
C GLN A 182 -0.41 -22.10 3.65
N PRO A 183 0.52 -21.69 2.77
CA PRO A 183 0.17 -20.84 1.63
C PRO A 183 -0.73 -21.60 0.65
N GLY A 184 -1.71 -20.92 0.06
CA GLY A 184 -2.58 -21.54 -0.92
C GLY A 184 -3.43 -20.54 -1.71
N SER A 185 -4.00 -21.04 -2.81
CA SER A 185 -4.89 -20.27 -3.69
C SER A 185 -6.34 -20.73 -3.63
N GLU A 186 -6.66 -21.77 -2.84
CA GLU A 186 -8.03 -22.22 -2.68
C GLU A 186 -8.89 -21.20 -1.91
N PRO A 187 -10.22 -21.23 -2.07
CA PRO A 187 -11.12 -20.35 -1.33
C PRO A 187 -10.83 -20.32 0.18
N GLY A 188 -10.61 -19.12 0.72
CA GLY A 188 -10.31 -18.94 2.14
C GLY A 188 -8.87 -19.22 2.57
N GLN A 189 -7.97 -19.62 1.66
CA GLN A 189 -6.53 -19.65 1.89
C GLN A 189 -5.88 -18.35 1.44
N PHE A 190 -4.70 -18.04 1.95
CA PHE A 190 -3.87 -16.92 1.53
C PHE A 190 -2.49 -17.40 1.08
N ASN A 191 -1.92 -16.66 0.13
CA ASN A 191 -0.52 -16.80 -0.22
C ASN A 191 0.16 -15.43 -0.11
N GLN A 192 0.51 -15.07 1.14
CA GLN A 192 1.11 -13.79 1.54
C GLN A 192 0.10 -12.63 1.55
N PRO A 193 -0.87 -12.62 2.51
CA PRO A 193 -1.81 -11.52 2.66
C PRO A 193 -1.07 -10.23 3.04
N ASN A 194 -1.37 -9.15 2.31
CA ASN A 194 -0.72 -7.86 2.47
C ASN A 194 -1.46 -6.97 3.46
N ASP A 195 -2.75 -6.79 3.23
CA ASP A 195 -3.57 -5.84 3.95
C ASP A 195 -5.00 -6.34 4.11
N VAL A 196 -5.72 -5.76 5.06
CA VAL A 196 -7.12 -6.07 5.36
C VAL A 196 -7.87 -4.78 5.62
N VAL A 197 -9.10 -4.67 5.12
CA VAL A 197 -9.99 -3.55 5.40
C VAL A 197 -11.43 -4.04 5.54
N ILE A 198 -12.22 -3.36 6.36
CA ILE A 198 -13.64 -3.67 6.56
C ILE A 198 -14.47 -2.72 5.70
N GLY A 199 -15.30 -3.31 4.84
CA GLY A 199 -16.20 -2.55 3.99
C GLY A 199 -17.39 -1.94 4.72
N PRO A 200 -18.08 -0.98 4.10
CA PRO A 200 -19.25 -0.32 4.70
C PRO A 200 -20.41 -1.28 5.02
N ASP A 201 -20.43 -2.45 4.38
CA ASP A 201 -21.40 -3.53 4.63
C ASP A 201 -20.95 -4.52 5.71
N GLY A 202 -19.80 -4.28 6.35
CA GLY A 202 -19.19 -5.17 7.33
C GLY A 202 -18.42 -6.34 6.73
N SER A 203 -18.36 -6.46 5.40
CA SER A 203 -17.55 -7.49 4.73
C SER A 203 -16.05 -7.21 4.90
N ILE A 204 -15.26 -8.29 4.95
CA ILE A 204 -13.82 -8.27 5.13
C ILE A 204 -13.16 -8.39 3.75
N TYR A 205 -12.27 -7.47 3.41
CA TYR A 205 -11.50 -7.51 2.16
C TYR A 205 -10.03 -7.68 2.47
N VAL A 206 -9.38 -8.63 1.78
CA VAL A 206 -7.96 -8.95 1.99
C VAL A 206 -7.22 -8.88 0.66
N GLY A 207 -6.15 -8.12 0.62
CA GLY A 207 -5.18 -8.12 -0.48
C GLY A 207 -4.19 -9.26 -0.30
N ASP A 208 -4.10 -10.18 -1.28
CA ASP A 208 -3.28 -11.38 -1.18
C ASP A 208 -2.31 -11.51 -2.36
N GLY A 209 -1.02 -11.76 -2.08
CA GLY A 209 0.01 -11.95 -3.10
C GLY A 209 1.17 -10.96 -3.07
N HIS A 210 1.99 -10.97 -2.01
CA HIS A 210 3.14 -10.07 -1.87
C HIS A 210 4.27 -10.33 -2.87
N ASN A 211 4.50 -11.56 -3.28
CA ASN A 211 5.62 -11.95 -4.16
C ASN A 211 5.50 -11.44 -5.60
N GLY A 212 4.33 -11.03 -6.03
CA GLY A 212 4.10 -10.53 -7.39
C GLY A 212 4.96 -9.32 -7.78
N GLN A 213 5.43 -8.54 -6.81
CA GLN A 213 6.28 -7.36 -7.06
C GLN A 213 7.58 -7.69 -7.83
N GLY A 214 8.16 -8.86 -7.60
CA GLY A 214 9.37 -9.32 -8.28
C GLY A 214 9.13 -9.79 -9.72
N MET A 215 7.88 -9.98 -10.14
CA MET A 215 7.50 -10.54 -11.44
C MET A 215 7.41 -9.45 -12.51
N THR A 216 8.55 -8.95 -12.97
CA THR A 216 8.65 -7.77 -13.85
C THR A 216 8.56 -8.10 -15.35
N SER A 217 8.43 -9.36 -15.72
CA SER A 217 8.31 -9.80 -17.12
C SER A 217 7.11 -10.74 -17.31
N ALA A 218 6.60 -10.82 -18.54
CA ALA A 218 5.53 -11.76 -18.88
C ALA A 218 5.88 -13.22 -18.56
N ALA A 219 7.15 -13.61 -18.75
CA ALA A 219 7.62 -14.96 -18.40
C ALA A 219 7.60 -15.20 -16.88
N ALA A 220 8.01 -14.21 -16.07
CA ALA A 220 7.97 -14.31 -14.62
C ALA A 220 6.53 -14.37 -14.09
N ILE A 221 5.61 -13.59 -14.69
CA ILE A 221 4.18 -13.63 -14.38
C ILE A 221 3.60 -15.00 -14.68
N ALA A 222 3.87 -15.56 -15.88
CA ALA A 222 3.41 -16.88 -16.26
C ALA A 222 3.95 -17.98 -15.31
N GLN A 223 5.22 -17.93 -14.96
CA GLN A 223 5.83 -18.85 -13.99
C GLN A 223 5.20 -18.69 -12.59
N GLY A 224 4.89 -17.48 -12.18
CA GLY A 224 4.20 -17.19 -10.91
C GLY A 224 2.82 -17.86 -10.87
N LEU A 225 2.01 -17.69 -11.90
CA LEU A 225 0.70 -18.33 -12.04
C LEU A 225 0.82 -19.87 -12.00
N GLU A 226 1.77 -20.45 -12.75
CA GLU A 226 2.03 -21.89 -12.76
C GLU A 226 2.47 -22.43 -11.39
N SER A 227 3.15 -21.61 -10.60
CA SER A 227 3.62 -21.99 -9.25
C SER A 227 2.62 -21.68 -8.13
N GLY A 228 1.39 -21.24 -8.46
CA GLY A 228 0.34 -20.95 -7.50
C GLY A 228 0.54 -19.65 -6.69
N GLN A 229 1.34 -18.71 -7.23
CA GLN A 229 1.42 -17.38 -6.65
C GLN A 229 0.14 -16.60 -6.91
N THR A 230 -0.25 -15.78 -5.96
CA THR A 230 -1.49 -15.01 -5.97
C THR A 230 -1.23 -13.52 -6.24
N GLY A 231 -2.25 -12.83 -6.71
CA GLY A 231 -2.32 -11.39 -6.88
C GLY A 231 -3.80 -11.03 -6.96
N ARG A 232 -4.52 -11.05 -5.82
CA ARG A 232 -5.99 -10.99 -5.78
C ARG A 232 -6.50 -10.23 -4.58
N ILE A 233 -7.77 -9.86 -4.65
CA ILE A 233 -8.55 -9.40 -3.50
C ILE A 233 -9.55 -10.51 -3.16
N ILE A 234 -9.65 -10.86 -1.89
CA ILE A 234 -10.59 -11.85 -1.38
C ILE A 234 -11.60 -11.15 -0.48
N LYS A 235 -12.88 -11.44 -0.67
CA LYS A 235 -13.99 -10.93 0.14
C LYS A 235 -14.58 -12.04 0.99
N PHE A 236 -14.77 -11.74 2.28
CA PHE A 236 -15.50 -12.59 3.24
C PHE A 236 -16.69 -11.82 3.81
N ASP A 237 -17.67 -12.51 4.34
CA ASP A 237 -18.69 -11.88 5.17
C ASP A 237 -18.13 -11.51 6.57
N ALA A 238 -18.95 -10.85 7.40
CA ALA A 238 -18.55 -10.42 8.74
C ALA A 238 -18.24 -11.60 9.70
N ASP A 239 -18.73 -12.80 9.40
CA ASP A 239 -18.50 -14.02 10.17
C ASP A 239 -17.24 -14.79 9.68
N GLY A 240 -16.58 -14.30 8.62
CA GLY A 240 -15.37 -14.89 8.04
C GLY A 240 -15.64 -15.99 7.00
N ASN A 241 -16.88 -16.13 6.50
CA ASN A 241 -17.16 -17.06 5.42
C ASN A 241 -16.74 -16.46 4.07
N TYR A 242 -16.04 -17.24 3.26
CA TYR A 242 -15.64 -16.84 1.91
C TYR A 242 -16.85 -16.51 1.04
N LEU A 243 -16.81 -15.37 0.38
CA LEU A 243 -17.86 -14.92 -0.54
C LEU A 243 -17.40 -14.97 -2.01
N MET A 244 -16.29 -14.33 -2.29
CA MET A 244 -15.75 -14.21 -3.65
C MET A 244 -14.32 -13.71 -3.64
N GLU A 245 -13.67 -13.76 -4.80
CA GLU A 245 -12.39 -13.13 -5.05
C GLU A 245 -12.31 -12.63 -6.50
N TRP A 246 -11.39 -11.72 -6.76
CA TRP A 246 -11.05 -11.27 -8.10
C TRP A 246 -9.57 -10.92 -8.22
N GLY A 247 -9.09 -10.93 -9.45
CA GLY A 247 -7.69 -10.68 -9.78
C GLY A 247 -6.83 -11.94 -9.84
N GLN A 248 -5.71 -11.78 -10.46
CA GLN A 248 -4.61 -12.73 -10.57
C GLN A 248 -3.31 -11.96 -10.70
N ILE A 249 -2.16 -12.63 -10.69
CA ILE A 249 -0.90 -11.94 -11.01
C ILE A 249 -0.94 -11.48 -12.46
N GLY A 250 -0.80 -10.14 -12.66
CA GLY A 250 -0.86 -9.57 -13.99
C GLY A 250 -0.70 -8.05 -14.01
N THR A 251 -0.92 -7.46 -15.18
CA THR A 251 -0.77 -6.03 -15.44
C THR A 251 -2.02 -5.37 -16.04
N LEU A 252 -3.05 -6.15 -16.36
CA LEU A 252 -4.32 -5.63 -16.85
C LEU A 252 -5.14 -5.03 -15.71
N HIS A 253 -6.21 -4.31 -16.03
CA HIS A 253 -7.16 -3.84 -15.03
C HIS A 253 -7.80 -5.04 -14.31
N GLY A 254 -7.79 -5.00 -12.99
CA GLY A 254 -8.27 -6.10 -12.16
C GLY A 254 -7.26 -7.23 -11.91
N ASP A 255 -6.10 -7.21 -12.58
CA ASP A 255 -4.95 -8.06 -12.23
C ASP A 255 -3.99 -7.28 -11.32
N PHE A 256 -3.28 -7.96 -10.43
CA PHE A 256 -2.38 -7.30 -9.49
C PHE A 256 -1.00 -7.96 -9.48
N ARG A 257 0.03 -7.15 -9.32
CA ARG A 257 1.38 -7.67 -9.02
C ARG A 257 1.68 -7.65 -7.53
N THR A 258 1.05 -6.76 -6.78
CA THR A 258 1.07 -6.75 -5.30
C THR A 258 -0.03 -5.81 -4.84
N PRO A 259 -1.24 -6.32 -4.53
CA PRO A 259 -2.31 -5.51 -3.92
C PRO A 259 -1.92 -5.22 -2.47
N HIS A 260 -1.09 -4.18 -2.27
CA HIS A 260 -0.30 -3.98 -1.05
C HIS A 260 -1.04 -3.24 0.06
N ALA A 261 -1.91 -2.31 -0.30
CA ALA A 261 -2.75 -1.59 0.64
C ALA A 261 -4.15 -1.42 0.08
N LEU A 262 -5.13 -1.48 0.96
CA LEU A 262 -6.56 -1.38 0.68
C LEU A 262 -7.15 -0.25 1.51
N GLU A 263 -8.11 0.50 0.94
CA GLU A 263 -8.85 1.51 1.68
C GLU A 263 -10.22 1.76 1.04
N PHE A 264 -11.23 2.00 1.85
CA PHE A 264 -12.54 2.44 1.36
C PHE A 264 -12.66 3.95 1.42
N ASP A 265 -13.11 4.54 0.33
CA ASP A 265 -13.46 5.96 0.35
C ASP A 265 -14.90 6.18 0.90
N SER A 266 -15.23 7.45 1.17
CA SER A 266 -16.55 7.83 1.69
C SER A 266 -17.74 7.52 0.76
N ARG A 267 -17.47 7.05 -0.46
CA ARG A 267 -18.48 6.59 -1.43
C ARG A 267 -18.61 5.07 -1.45
N GLY A 268 -17.89 4.36 -0.58
CA GLY A 268 -17.86 2.90 -0.50
C GLY A 268 -17.15 2.24 -1.68
N ARG A 269 -16.18 2.92 -2.31
CA ARG A 269 -15.32 2.35 -3.35
C ARG A 269 -14.04 1.84 -2.72
N LEU A 270 -13.62 0.65 -3.10
CA LEU A 270 -12.36 0.08 -2.67
C LEU A 270 -11.21 0.60 -3.54
N TRP A 271 -10.24 1.23 -2.92
CA TRP A 271 -8.98 1.63 -3.53
C TRP A 271 -7.93 0.58 -3.22
N VAL A 272 -7.20 0.16 -4.25
CA VAL A 272 -6.15 -0.85 -4.17
C VAL A 272 -4.84 -0.24 -4.63
N ALA A 273 -3.86 -0.19 -3.74
CA ALA A 273 -2.49 0.20 -4.10
C ALA A 273 -1.76 -1.01 -4.68
N ASP A 274 -1.80 -1.16 -5.99
CA ASP A 274 -1.09 -2.22 -6.72
C ASP A 274 0.39 -1.85 -6.89
N ARG A 275 1.17 -2.07 -5.82
CA ARG A 275 2.56 -1.62 -5.67
C ARG A 275 3.45 -2.12 -6.80
N GLY A 276 3.34 -3.39 -7.17
CA GLY A 276 4.16 -3.98 -8.22
C GLY A 276 3.92 -3.39 -9.60
N ASN A 277 2.74 -2.83 -9.85
CA ASN A 277 2.37 -2.16 -11.09
C ASN A 277 2.45 -0.62 -11.00
N HIS A 278 2.83 -0.06 -9.84
CA HIS A 278 2.97 1.39 -9.61
C HIS A 278 1.69 2.17 -9.91
N ARG A 279 0.53 1.65 -9.50
CA ARG A 279 -0.78 2.24 -9.77
C ARG A 279 -1.74 2.11 -8.59
N LEU A 280 -2.80 2.91 -8.64
CA LEU A 280 -4.00 2.72 -7.84
C LEU A 280 -5.11 2.23 -8.76
N GLU A 281 -5.86 1.23 -8.32
CA GLU A 281 -7.07 0.77 -8.97
C GLU A 281 -8.26 0.93 -8.05
N ILE A 282 -9.43 1.19 -8.63
CA ILE A 282 -10.65 1.47 -7.88
C ILE A 282 -11.72 0.47 -8.30
N PHE A 283 -12.39 -0.11 -7.31
CA PHE A 283 -13.44 -1.10 -7.51
C PHE A 283 -14.70 -0.74 -6.73
N ASP A 284 -15.81 -1.25 -7.19
CA ASP A 284 -17.00 -1.36 -6.33
C ASP A 284 -16.86 -2.54 -5.35
N GLN A 285 -17.81 -2.69 -4.44
CA GLN A 285 -17.80 -3.74 -3.42
C GLN A 285 -18.01 -5.18 -3.99
N ASN A 286 -18.29 -5.30 -5.29
CA ASN A 286 -18.44 -6.56 -6.00
C ASN A 286 -17.23 -6.87 -6.90
N GLY A 287 -16.14 -6.08 -6.81
CA GLY A 287 -14.93 -6.29 -7.58
C GLY A 287 -15.00 -5.77 -9.02
N ASN A 288 -16.01 -4.98 -9.39
CA ASN A 288 -16.06 -4.35 -10.71
C ASN A 288 -15.13 -3.14 -10.74
N TYR A 289 -14.23 -3.11 -11.72
CA TYR A 289 -13.32 -1.97 -11.95
C TYR A 289 -14.10 -0.72 -12.36
N LEU A 290 -13.72 0.46 -11.82
CA LEU A 290 -14.43 1.75 -11.99
C LEU A 290 -13.64 2.77 -12.79
#